data_fb8cfabc91f09d991ea0c7941211c84c
#
_entry.id   fb8cfabc91f09d991ea0c7941211c84c
#
_cell.length_a   1.000
_cell.length_b   1.000
_cell.length_c   1.000
_cell.angle_alpha   90.00
_cell.angle_beta   90.00
_cell.angle_gamma   90.00
#
_symmetry.space_group_name_H-M   'P 1'
#
loop_
_entity.id
_entity.type
_entity.pdbx_description
1 polymer ?
#
loop_
_entity_poly.entity_id
_entity_poly.type
_entity_poly.pdbx_seq_one_letter_code
_entity_poly.pdbx_strand_id
1 'polypeptide(L)'
;MPEVIHGTERRPLVAGRSLFDYADEVSAAVPASCQRTGRCRECVVEIKAGSDALSPRTSPEEYLPVGFRLACQARITDAPTDVEFGILRRRMRILGPSEDTHTDIDPVVTVRDGIVHYGDMPVDRVKKMVLGLAVDIGTTTVVFQLIDLLTGKAV
;
A
#
# COMPACT_ATOMS: atom_id res chain seq x y z
N MET A 1 -10.81 -23.54 -24.97
CA MET A 1 -11.37 -23.71 -23.60
C MET A 1 -11.26 -22.37 -22.94
N PRO A 2 -12.25 -21.92 -22.17
CA PRO A 2 -12.17 -20.64 -21.48
C PRO A 2 -11.08 -20.63 -20.42
N GLU A 3 -10.49 -19.46 -20.20
CA GLU A 3 -9.32 -19.26 -19.34
C GLU A 3 -9.54 -18.16 -18.32
N VAL A 4 -8.83 -18.25 -17.21
CA VAL A 4 -8.65 -17.15 -16.26
C VAL A 4 -7.31 -16.48 -16.55
N ILE A 5 -7.33 -15.16 -16.71
CA ILE A 5 -6.20 -14.35 -17.20
C ILE A 5 -5.82 -13.32 -16.13
N HIS A 6 -4.52 -13.26 -15.81
CA HIS A 6 -3.94 -12.22 -14.98
C HIS A 6 -2.62 -11.72 -15.61
N GLY A 7 -2.62 -10.55 -16.22
CA GLY A 7 -1.48 -10.05 -16.99
C GLY A 7 -1.18 -10.95 -18.18
N THR A 8 -0.02 -11.58 -18.17
CA THR A 8 0.40 -12.56 -19.20
C THR A 8 0.10 -14.03 -18.82
N GLU A 9 -0.24 -14.27 -17.57
CA GLU A 9 -0.52 -15.61 -17.06
C GLU A 9 -1.95 -16.05 -17.44
N ARG A 10 -2.07 -17.32 -17.86
CA ARG A 10 -3.33 -17.92 -18.24
C ARG A 10 -3.49 -19.27 -17.56
N ARG A 11 -4.68 -19.57 -17.09
CA ARG A 11 -5.01 -20.86 -16.47
C ARG A 11 -6.36 -21.35 -16.97
N PRO A 12 -6.55 -22.65 -17.14
CA PRO A 12 -7.85 -23.19 -17.52
C PRO A 12 -8.94 -22.79 -16.51
N LEU A 13 -10.08 -22.38 -17.02
CA LEU A 13 -11.24 -22.02 -16.19
C LEU A 13 -11.83 -23.31 -15.60
N VAL A 14 -11.99 -23.37 -14.28
CA VAL A 14 -12.57 -24.50 -13.54
C VAL A 14 -13.71 -23.98 -12.68
N ALA A 15 -14.92 -24.46 -12.93
CA ALA A 15 -16.12 -24.07 -12.17
C ALA A 15 -15.97 -24.35 -10.66
N GLY A 16 -16.47 -23.43 -9.83
CA GLY A 16 -16.44 -23.50 -8.38
C GLY A 16 -15.18 -22.95 -7.71
N ARG A 17 -14.07 -22.79 -8.46
CA ARG A 17 -12.85 -22.18 -7.94
C ARG A 17 -13.04 -20.66 -7.75
N SER A 18 -12.40 -20.10 -6.75
CA SER A 18 -12.40 -18.65 -6.52
C SER A 18 -11.29 -17.96 -7.32
N LEU A 19 -11.44 -16.67 -7.61
CA LEU A 19 -10.34 -15.88 -8.19
C LEU A 19 -9.12 -15.82 -7.26
N PHE A 20 -9.31 -16.00 -5.96
CA PHE A 20 -8.20 -16.07 -5.02
C PHE A 20 -7.32 -17.32 -5.25
N ASP A 21 -7.94 -18.47 -5.58
CA ASP A 21 -7.21 -19.70 -5.88
C ASP A 21 -6.35 -19.54 -7.15
N TYR A 22 -6.84 -18.79 -8.14
CA TYR A 22 -6.05 -18.46 -9.33
C TYR A 22 -4.94 -17.45 -9.03
N ALA A 23 -5.21 -16.48 -8.17
CA ALA A 23 -4.18 -15.53 -7.74
C ALA A 23 -2.99 -16.25 -7.07
N ASP A 24 -3.25 -17.26 -6.25
CA ASP A 24 -2.20 -18.07 -5.63
C ASP A 24 -1.37 -18.81 -6.70
N GLU A 25 -2.03 -19.43 -7.70
CA GLU A 25 -1.34 -20.19 -8.76
C GLU A 25 -0.41 -19.34 -9.64
N VAL A 26 -0.78 -18.06 -9.83
CA VAL A 26 0.04 -17.13 -10.61
C VAL A 26 0.93 -16.26 -9.72
N SER A 27 1.06 -16.62 -8.45
CA SER A 27 1.86 -15.88 -7.45
C SER A 27 1.50 -14.40 -7.37
N ALA A 28 0.23 -14.09 -7.59
CA ALA A 28 -0.30 -12.76 -7.52
C ALA A 28 -0.61 -12.41 -6.05
N ALA A 29 0.07 -11.41 -5.51
CA ALA A 29 -0.04 -11.03 -4.10
C ALA A 29 -1.38 -10.31 -3.79
N VAL A 30 -2.45 -11.09 -3.59
CA VAL A 30 -3.75 -10.60 -3.14
C VAL A 30 -3.79 -10.61 -1.62
N PRO A 31 -3.95 -9.46 -0.93
CA PRO A 31 -3.95 -9.41 0.52
C PRO A 31 -5.20 -10.09 1.11
N ALA A 32 -5.05 -10.79 2.23
CA ALA A 32 -6.16 -11.33 3.00
C ALA A 32 -5.73 -11.62 4.44
N SER A 33 -6.51 -11.19 5.43
CA SER A 33 -6.29 -11.47 6.86
C SER A 33 -7.38 -12.34 7.51
N CYS A 34 -8.46 -12.66 6.79
CA CYS A 34 -9.63 -13.37 7.32
C CYS A 34 -9.73 -14.84 6.89
N GLN A 35 -8.66 -15.46 6.43
CA GLN A 35 -8.70 -16.81 5.90
C GLN A 35 -9.74 -17.00 4.76
N ARG A 36 -9.91 -15.99 3.90
CA ARG A 36 -10.80 -16.00 2.72
C ARG A 36 -12.30 -16.08 3.02
N THR A 37 -12.72 -15.69 4.21
CA THR A 37 -14.15 -15.68 4.60
C THR A 37 -14.92 -14.44 4.13
N GLY A 38 -14.26 -13.47 3.45
CA GLY A 38 -14.85 -12.20 3.01
C GLY A 38 -14.91 -11.11 4.09
N ARG A 39 -14.54 -11.42 5.34
CA ARG A 39 -14.68 -10.49 6.49
C ARG A 39 -13.70 -9.32 6.47
N CYS A 40 -12.45 -9.52 6.04
CA CYS A 40 -11.43 -8.46 6.03
C CYS A 40 -11.62 -7.45 4.91
N ARG A 41 -12.30 -7.84 3.82
CA ARG A 41 -12.54 -6.99 2.63
C ARG A 41 -11.26 -6.49 1.94
N GLU A 42 -10.13 -7.17 2.13
CA GLU A 42 -8.82 -6.75 1.61
C GLU A 42 -8.55 -7.28 0.20
N CYS A 43 -9.09 -8.47 -0.13
CA CYS A 43 -8.81 -9.17 -1.38
C CYS A 43 -9.57 -8.63 -2.58
N VAL A 44 -9.62 -7.30 -2.72
CA VAL A 44 -10.30 -6.64 -3.84
C VAL A 44 -9.48 -6.80 -5.11
N VAL A 45 -10.16 -7.25 -6.17
CA VAL A 45 -9.63 -7.36 -7.54
C VAL A 45 -10.53 -6.62 -8.51
N GLU A 46 -9.95 -6.09 -9.57
CA GLU A 46 -10.67 -5.52 -10.70
C GLU A 46 -11.01 -6.61 -11.72
N ILE A 47 -12.25 -6.69 -12.15
CA ILE A 47 -12.68 -7.58 -13.23
C ILE A 47 -12.67 -6.77 -14.52
N LYS A 48 -11.73 -7.09 -15.40
CA LYS A 48 -11.55 -6.42 -16.70
C LYS A 48 -12.44 -7.01 -17.78
N ALA A 49 -12.67 -8.33 -17.73
CA ALA A 49 -13.53 -9.05 -18.65
C ALA A 49 -14.15 -10.29 -17.99
N GLY A 50 -15.25 -10.78 -18.52
CA GLY A 50 -15.86 -12.06 -18.12
C GLY A 50 -16.60 -12.00 -16.78
N SER A 51 -17.19 -10.88 -16.41
CA SER A 51 -17.98 -10.77 -15.17
C SER A 51 -19.20 -11.71 -15.13
N ASP A 52 -19.69 -12.10 -16.27
CA ASP A 52 -20.81 -13.05 -16.48
C ASP A 52 -20.43 -14.50 -16.16
N ALA A 53 -19.13 -14.82 -16.19
CA ALA A 53 -18.59 -16.11 -15.79
C ALA A 53 -18.29 -16.19 -14.27
N LEU A 54 -18.69 -15.18 -13.50
CA LEU A 54 -18.53 -15.16 -12.05
C LEU A 54 -19.86 -15.32 -11.33
N SER A 55 -19.81 -15.94 -10.16
CA SER A 55 -20.97 -16.07 -9.27
C SER A 55 -21.59 -14.71 -8.94
N PRO A 56 -22.88 -14.63 -8.60
CA PRO A 56 -23.50 -13.41 -8.10
C PRO A 56 -22.71 -12.82 -6.94
N ARG A 57 -22.80 -11.50 -6.74
CA ARG A 57 -22.17 -10.81 -5.60
C ARG A 57 -22.72 -11.33 -4.29
N THR A 58 -21.84 -11.45 -3.31
CA THR A 58 -22.20 -11.80 -1.95
C THR A 58 -22.38 -10.55 -1.10
N SER A 59 -23.06 -10.65 0.05
CA SER A 59 -23.27 -9.51 0.96
C SER A 59 -21.96 -8.79 1.37
N PRO A 60 -20.85 -9.48 1.63
CA PRO A 60 -19.56 -8.80 1.85
C PRO A 60 -19.06 -7.90 0.71
N GLU A 61 -19.61 -8.04 -0.50
CA GLU A 61 -19.21 -7.30 -1.71
C GLU A 61 -20.12 -6.11 -2.06
N GLU A 62 -21.19 -5.89 -1.34
CA GLU A 62 -22.22 -4.85 -1.65
C GLU A 62 -21.63 -3.44 -1.69
N TYR A 63 -20.57 -3.17 -0.91
CA TYR A 63 -19.91 -1.86 -0.87
C TYR A 63 -18.97 -1.60 -2.06
N LEU A 64 -18.65 -2.62 -2.87
CA LEU A 64 -17.72 -2.49 -3.98
C LEU A 64 -18.43 -1.85 -5.21
N PRO A 65 -17.75 -0.97 -5.94
CA PRO A 65 -18.24 -0.49 -7.23
C PRO A 65 -18.39 -1.61 -8.25
N VAL A 66 -19.11 -1.32 -9.33
CA VAL A 66 -19.17 -2.22 -10.50
C VAL A 66 -17.77 -2.44 -11.05
N GLY A 67 -17.46 -3.66 -11.48
CA GLY A 67 -16.14 -4.03 -11.97
C GLY A 67 -15.15 -4.50 -10.87
N PHE A 68 -15.51 -4.40 -9.58
CA PHE A 68 -14.66 -4.90 -8.50
C PHE A 68 -15.33 -6.04 -7.74
N ARG A 69 -14.54 -7.02 -7.34
CA ARG A 69 -14.97 -8.20 -6.59
C ARG A 69 -14.01 -8.52 -5.45
N LEU A 70 -14.46 -9.22 -4.44
CA LEU A 70 -13.56 -9.89 -3.49
C LEU A 70 -13.10 -11.21 -4.10
N ALA A 71 -11.80 -11.37 -4.34
CA ALA A 71 -11.25 -12.55 -4.98
C ALA A 71 -11.67 -13.86 -4.29
N CYS A 72 -11.80 -13.86 -2.97
CA CYS A 72 -12.23 -15.03 -2.21
C CYS A 72 -13.75 -15.34 -2.32
N GLN A 73 -14.56 -14.39 -2.77
CA GLN A 73 -16.01 -14.55 -2.92
C GLN A 73 -16.40 -14.76 -4.39
N ALA A 74 -15.65 -14.19 -5.32
CA ALA A 74 -15.89 -14.34 -6.75
C ALA A 74 -15.49 -15.75 -7.21
N ARG A 75 -16.48 -16.62 -7.43
CA ARG A 75 -16.27 -17.98 -7.90
C ARG A 75 -16.61 -18.10 -9.38
N ILE A 76 -15.83 -18.91 -10.07
CA ILE A 76 -16.07 -19.25 -11.47
C ILE A 76 -17.34 -20.05 -11.60
N THR A 77 -18.17 -19.71 -12.59
CA THR A 77 -19.35 -20.48 -13.00
C THR A 77 -19.01 -21.33 -14.25
N ASP A 78 -19.95 -22.16 -14.68
CA ASP A 78 -19.79 -22.96 -15.91
C ASP A 78 -20.21 -22.13 -17.15
N ALA A 79 -19.55 -20.97 -17.34
CA ALA A 79 -19.77 -20.11 -18.50
C ALA A 79 -18.63 -20.24 -19.52
N PRO A 80 -18.91 -20.15 -20.82
CA PRO A 80 -17.91 -20.34 -21.87
C PRO A 80 -17.10 -19.06 -22.15
N THR A 81 -16.89 -18.23 -21.15
CA THR A 81 -16.28 -16.89 -21.29
C THR A 81 -14.98 -16.81 -20.47
N ASP A 82 -13.94 -16.24 -21.07
CA ASP A 82 -12.69 -15.95 -20.36
C ASP A 82 -12.93 -14.92 -19.26
N VAL A 83 -12.21 -15.07 -18.14
CA VAL A 83 -12.22 -14.12 -17.04
C VAL A 83 -10.86 -13.44 -16.92
N GLU A 84 -10.82 -12.13 -17.13
CA GLU A 84 -9.61 -11.34 -16.87
C GLU A 84 -9.76 -10.52 -15.61
N PHE A 85 -8.78 -10.64 -14.69
CA PHE A 85 -8.74 -9.86 -13.46
C PHE A 85 -7.40 -9.17 -13.24
N GLY A 86 -7.45 -8.05 -12.52
CA GLY A 86 -6.30 -7.27 -12.09
C GLY A 86 -6.26 -7.13 -10.58
N ILE A 87 -5.04 -7.06 -10.02
CA ILE A 87 -4.86 -6.76 -8.60
C ILE A 87 -4.75 -5.26 -8.42
N LEU A 88 -5.45 -4.72 -7.43
CA LEU A 88 -5.26 -3.34 -7.01
C LEU A 88 -3.91 -3.20 -6.32
N ARG A 89 -2.89 -2.83 -7.08
CA ARG A 89 -1.61 -2.42 -6.49
C ARG A 89 -1.83 -1.07 -5.80
N ARG A 90 -2.00 -1.07 -4.49
CA ARG A 90 -1.79 0.15 -3.71
C ARG A 90 -0.31 0.53 -3.85
N ARG A 91 -0.02 1.43 -4.79
CA ARG A 91 1.28 2.11 -4.75
C ARG A 91 1.24 2.99 -3.50
N MET A 92 1.91 2.55 -2.46
CA MET A 92 2.20 3.45 -1.35
C MET A 92 3.02 4.61 -1.93
N ARG A 93 2.40 5.78 -1.99
CA ARG A 93 3.09 7.01 -2.36
C ARG A 93 3.55 7.61 -1.04
N ILE A 94 4.86 7.62 -0.83
CA ILE A 94 5.44 8.45 0.22
C ILE A 94 5.11 9.88 -0.21
N LEU A 95 4.28 10.57 0.55
CA LEU A 95 4.10 12.00 0.38
C LEU A 95 5.45 12.60 0.74
N GLY A 96 6.13 13.18 -0.25
CA GLY A 96 7.35 13.92 -0.01
C GLY A 96 7.11 15.07 0.97
N PRO A 97 8.17 15.73 1.47
CA PRO A 97 8.00 16.88 2.35
C PRO A 97 7.03 17.84 1.70
N SER A 98 5.99 18.24 2.44
CA SER A 98 5.08 19.29 2.02
C SER A 98 5.93 20.54 1.77
N GLU A 99 5.67 21.19 0.63
CA GLU A 99 6.30 22.46 0.28
C GLU A 99 6.30 23.40 1.49
N ASP A 100 7.43 24.03 1.73
CA ASP A 100 7.76 25.01 2.76
C ASP A 100 6.57 25.61 3.52
N THR A 101 6.07 24.92 4.51
CA THR A 101 5.31 25.54 5.58
C THR A 101 6.31 26.27 6.45
N HIS A 102 6.30 27.60 6.39
CA HIS A 102 7.09 28.43 7.30
C HIS A 102 6.60 28.13 8.73
N THR A 103 7.31 27.29 9.43
CA THR A 103 7.02 26.94 10.82
C THR A 103 7.97 27.77 11.69
N ASP A 104 7.44 28.53 12.61
CA ASP A 104 8.26 29.17 13.65
C ASP A 104 8.87 28.04 14.48
N ILE A 105 10.20 27.91 14.40
CA ILE A 105 10.96 26.92 15.13
C ILE A 105 11.56 27.54 16.39
N ASP A 106 11.31 26.92 17.54
CA ASP A 106 12.03 27.17 18.78
C ASP A 106 12.91 25.95 19.07
N PRO A 107 14.12 25.90 18.45
CA PRO A 107 14.94 24.70 18.48
C PRO A 107 15.65 24.56 19.83
N VAL A 108 15.50 23.40 20.46
CA VAL A 108 16.28 23.03 21.64
C VAL A 108 17.77 22.89 21.31
N VAL A 109 18.08 22.57 20.06
CA VAL A 109 19.47 22.50 19.55
C VAL A 109 19.85 23.83 18.92
N THR A 110 20.85 24.48 19.47
CA THR A 110 21.35 25.78 18.99
C THR A 110 22.86 25.74 18.79
N VAL A 111 23.38 26.68 17.99
CA VAL A 111 24.83 26.87 17.85
C VAL A 111 25.21 28.26 18.32
N ARG A 112 26.16 28.31 19.27
CA ARG A 112 26.75 29.55 19.80
C ARG A 112 28.28 29.41 19.73
N ASP A 113 28.94 30.33 19.08
CA ASP A 113 30.41 30.36 18.92
C ASP A 113 31.03 29.03 18.38
N GLY A 114 30.30 28.40 17.41
CA GLY A 114 30.75 27.13 16.83
C GLY A 114 30.57 25.91 17.73
N ILE A 115 29.89 26.05 18.85
CA ILE A 115 29.55 24.97 19.80
C ILE A 115 28.07 24.66 19.68
N VAL A 116 27.74 23.39 19.53
CA VAL A 116 26.34 22.87 19.54
C VAL A 116 25.92 22.76 21.01
N HIS A 117 24.75 23.35 21.28
CA HIS A 117 24.11 23.27 22.59
C HIS A 117 22.79 22.51 22.49
N TYR A 118 22.50 21.67 23.47
CA TYR A 118 21.18 21.12 23.74
C TYR A 118 20.62 21.84 24.96
N GLY A 119 19.67 22.73 24.74
CA GLY A 119 19.32 23.74 25.76
C GLY A 119 20.51 24.60 26.08
N ASP A 120 20.94 24.64 27.35
CA ASP A 120 22.12 25.39 27.82
C ASP A 120 23.38 24.52 27.90
N MET A 121 23.30 23.23 27.62
CA MET A 121 24.38 22.29 27.75
C MET A 121 25.21 22.20 26.45
N PRO A 122 26.51 22.50 26.45
CA PRO A 122 27.36 22.28 25.28
C PRO A 122 27.56 20.77 25.05
N VAL A 123 27.36 20.31 23.85
CA VAL A 123 27.40 18.88 23.50
C VAL A 123 28.45 18.54 22.46
N ASP A 124 28.75 19.42 21.49
CA ASP A 124 29.75 19.16 20.44
C ASP A 124 30.20 20.46 19.75
N ARG A 125 31.16 20.38 18.84
CA ARG A 125 31.55 21.46 17.93
C ARG A 125 31.00 21.22 16.53
N VAL A 126 30.48 22.28 15.91
CA VAL A 126 30.00 22.22 14.52
C VAL A 126 31.15 21.95 13.56
N LYS A 127 31.08 20.86 12.77
CA LYS A 127 32.05 20.57 11.70
C LYS A 127 31.54 21.05 10.33
N LYS A 128 30.28 20.79 9.98
CA LYS A 128 29.65 21.25 8.74
C LYS A 128 28.18 21.59 8.93
N MET A 129 27.40 20.67 9.46
CA MET A 129 25.96 20.81 9.74
C MET A 129 25.60 20.02 10.98
N VAL A 130 24.49 20.36 11.59
CA VAL A 130 23.94 19.64 12.74
C VAL A 130 22.70 18.94 12.25
N LEU A 131 22.75 17.60 12.21
CA LEU A 131 21.67 16.79 11.66
C LEU A 131 20.85 16.14 12.76
N GLY A 132 19.54 16.14 12.57
CA GLY A 132 18.58 15.35 13.32
C GLY A 132 17.90 14.33 12.43
N LEU A 133 17.43 13.26 13.03
CA LEU A 133 16.64 12.24 12.35
C LEU A 133 15.23 12.26 12.92
N ALA A 134 14.26 12.63 12.08
CA ALA A 134 12.85 12.45 12.36
C ALA A 134 12.43 11.04 11.95
N VAL A 135 11.71 10.34 12.82
CA VAL A 135 11.23 8.98 12.58
C VAL A 135 9.72 8.95 12.81
N ASP A 136 8.98 8.58 11.78
CA ASP A 136 7.54 8.30 11.87
C ASP A 136 7.31 6.79 11.73
N ILE A 137 6.66 6.19 12.74
CA ILE A 137 6.41 4.76 12.81
C ILE A 137 4.92 4.51 12.67
N GLY A 138 4.49 4.22 11.44
CA GLY A 138 3.13 3.77 11.15
C GLY A 138 2.97 2.25 11.31
N THR A 139 1.74 1.76 11.19
CA THR A 139 1.42 0.31 11.28
C THR A 139 2.01 -0.52 10.14
N THR A 140 2.25 0.09 8.99
CA THR A 140 2.73 -0.59 7.77
C THR A 140 3.96 0.05 7.16
N THR A 141 4.39 1.21 7.66
CA THR A 141 5.46 2.01 7.06
C THR A 141 6.26 2.69 8.15
N VAL A 142 7.56 2.70 8.01
CA VAL A 142 8.46 3.54 8.81
C VAL A 142 9.08 4.56 7.86
N VAL A 143 8.98 5.85 8.20
CA VAL A 143 9.55 6.94 7.41
C VAL A 143 10.67 7.58 8.20
N PHE A 144 11.79 7.78 7.55
CA PHE A 144 12.94 8.49 8.11
C PHE A 144 13.16 9.76 7.32
N GLN A 145 13.38 10.87 8.01
CA GLN A 145 13.69 12.15 7.40
C GLN A 145 14.90 12.77 8.10
N LEU A 146 15.93 13.09 7.33
CA LEU A 146 17.10 13.79 7.84
C LEU A 146 16.85 15.29 7.79
N ILE A 147 17.04 15.97 8.92
CA ILE A 147 16.73 17.39 9.09
C ILE A 147 18.02 18.12 9.49
N ASP A 148 18.32 19.24 8.84
CA ASP A 148 19.29 20.19 9.35
C ASP A 148 18.64 20.95 10.54
N LEU A 149 19.14 20.69 11.73
CA LEU A 149 18.58 21.25 12.97
C LEU A 149 18.79 22.76 13.12
N LEU A 150 19.64 23.37 12.32
CA LEU A 150 19.86 24.82 12.34
C LEU A 150 18.87 25.59 11.46
N THR A 151 18.41 24.94 10.40
CA THR A 151 17.51 25.56 9.42
C THR A 151 16.10 24.98 9.42
N GLY A 152 15.89 23.81 10.05
CA GLY A 152 14.64 23.07 10.03
C GLY A 152 14.34 22.41 8.68
N LYS A 153 15.25 22.45 7.72
CA LYS A 153 15.02 21.91 6.37
C LYS A 153 15.39 20.45 6.27
N ALA A 154 14.64 19.71 5.47
CA ALA A 154 15.00 18.36 5.07
C ALA A 154 16.24 18.38 4.17
N VAL A 155 17.13 17.40 4.34
CA VAL A 155 18.39 17.25 3.61
C VAL A 155 18.29 16.11 2.61
#